data_0ccce460b89ff184f7cbf2a9e38ae777
#
_entry.id   0ccce460b89ff184f7cbf2a9e38ae777
#
_cell.length_a   1.000
_cell.length_b   1.000
_cell.length_c   1.000
_cell.angle_alpha   90.00
_cell.angle_beta   90.00
_cell.angle_gamma   90.00
#
_symmetry.space_group_name_H-M   'P 1'
#
loop_
_entity.id
_entity.type
_entity.pdbx_description
1 polymer ?
#
loop_
_entity_poly.entity_id
_entity_poly.type
_entity_poly.pdbx_seq_one_letter_code
_entity_poly.pdbx_strand_id
1 'polypeptide(L)'
;MRSGHVEIYGHSTEEHCRCPECHRESRSYHSSYIRTLRSLPLSGKPVIIRLSVRKYRCVNPSCPRRVFSGQVPELTEAHSRRTVQAREFLERLLVEVSSVKGSYIASLSGIPCSASSCLRVLDRLPTFPAGVPSARRLCIDDFAYRKGQDYGSIIIDADSHRVLELFEGRTKDAAVAALEKYQGVEAVGRDRANDYAKALDLALPGAEQVADKFHLVKNCGEHMQEQLKAMSATIIGELEESFCAENPPPPASPPLNERVSDIRGRKYYGTITERLAMGMSEEQIHRRYHFRREAIARCARDMRYASLLPAIRDAAREGASVATLRSIAGIPAGGRLKGFARWLEDTFPGYGERARCLAREMSEYWTERKRMTSDIVGNRKLKLYVANDQYGVNKKTGECSKEHQAMNRAIQSSVTLSELRQFVSSFRKTINGNDPDKLDRWVIEYSASHMKELASFAKGLKADIAAVKNAIIYDLTNGPVEGMNNRLKALKRSMYGRAGNRLLMIKMIHAKTG
;
A
#
# COMPACT_ATOMS: atom_id res chain seq x y z
N MET A 1 -15.01 38.65 -35.34
CA MET A 1 -13.79 38.29 -36.12
C MET A 1 -14.25 37.60 -37.42
N ARG A 2 -13.91 38.11 -38.59
CA ARG A 2 -14.27 37.44 -39.85
C ARG A 2 -13.47 36.11 -39.88
N SER A 3 -14.16 34.99 -39.92
CA SER A 3 -13.60 33.65 -40.07
C SER A 3 -13.09 33.44 -41.49
N GLY A 4 -11.96 34.06 -41.79
CA GLY A 4 -11.31 33.85 -43.08
C GLY A 4 -10.74 32.43 -43.14
N HIS A 5 -10.95 31.74 -44.26
CA HIS A 5 -10.28 30.48 -44.58
C HIS A 5 -9.39 30.71 -45.81
N VAL A 6 -8.40 29.83 -46.00
CA VAL A 6 -7.56 29.83 -47.19
C VAL A 6 -8.16 28.81 -48.16
N GLU A 7 -8.45 29.21 -49.39
CA GLU A 7 -8.83 28.31 -50.49
C GLU A 7 -7.63 28.11 -51.43
N ILE A 8 -7.34 26.85 -51.70
CA ILE A 8 -6.30 26.43 -52.65
C ILE A 8 -6.98 25.67 -53.77
N TYR A 9 -6.80 26.14 -54.99
CA TYR A 9 -7.28 25.48 -56.20
C TYR A 9 -6.13 24.73 -56.88
N GLY A 10 -6.33 23.43 -57.15
CA GLY A 10 -5.33 22.56 -57.75
C GLY A 10 -5.96 21.54 -58.69
N HIS A 11 -5.14 20.95 -59.50
CA HIS A 11 -5.51 19.85 -60.40
C HIS A 11 -4.36 18.83 -60.45
N SER A 12 -4.68 17.57 -60.77
CA SER A 12 -3.68 16.55 -61.04
C SER A 12 -2.99 16.86 -62.38
N THR A 13 -1.67 16.86 -62.39
CA THR A 13 -0.84 17.02 -63.59
C THR A 13 -0.71 15.74 -64.40
N GLU A 14 -1.07 14.58 -63.80
CA GLU A 14 -0.99 13.29 -64.48
C GLU A 14 -2.00 13.21 -65.65
N GLU A 15 -1.53 12.80 -66.80
CA GLU A 15 -2.33 12.65 -67.99
C GLU A 15 -2.86 11.24 -68.22
N HIS A 16 -2.49 10.31 -67.39
CA HIS A 16 -2.91 8.90 -67.44
C HIS A 16 -3.21 8.37 -66.03
N CYS A 17 -3.99 7.31 -65.94
CA CYS A 17 -4.28 6.63 -64.68
C CYS A 17 -4.62 5.16 -64.93
N ARG A 18 -4.31 4.31 -63.96
CA ARG A 18 -4.62 2.87 -64.02
C ARG A 18 -6.05 2.61 -63.53
N CYS A 19 -6.77 1.76 -64.27
CA CYS A 19 -8.09 1.31 -63.87
C CYS A 19 -8.01 0.52 -62.53
N PRO A 20 -8.79 0.83 -61.50
CA PRO A 20 -8.71 0.15 -60.23
C PRO A 20 -9.16 -1.32 -60.27
N GLU A 21 -9.86 -1.75 -61.33
CA GLU A 21 -10.35 -3.13 -61.46
C GLU A 21 -9.41 -4.01 -62.32
N CYS A 22 -9.05 -3.54 -63.53
CA CYS A 22 -8.23 -4.35 -64.45
C CYS A 22 -6.78 -3.90 -64.53
N HIS A 23 -6.39 -2.89 -63.80
CA HIS A 23 -5.05 -2.29 -63.73
C HIS A 23 -4.45 -1.80 -65.07
N ARG A 24 -5.24 -1.83 -66.18
CA ARG A 24 -4.78 -1.27 -67.43
C ARG A 24 -4.71 0.26 -67.37
N GLU A 25 -3.67 0.80 -67.93
CA GLU A 25 -3.46 2.25 -68.03
C GLU A 25 -4.40 2.85 -69.09
N SER A 26 -4.94 4.03 -68.79
CA SER A 26 -5.78 4.78 -69.72
C SER A 26 -5.41 6.24 -69.73
N ARG A 27 -5.32 6.81 -70.95
CA ARG A 27 -5.22 8.24 -71.19
C ARG A 27 -6.54 8.80 -71.75
N SER A 28 -7.56 7.97 -71.94
CA SER A 28 -8.84 8.38 -72.47
C SER A 28 -9.63 9.23 -71.46
N TYR A 29 -9.46 10.53 -71.59
CA TYR A 29 -10.19 11.50 -70.73
C TYR A 29 -11.69 11.40 -70.96
N HIS A 30 -12.45 11.39 -69.82
CA HIS A 30 -13.91 11.39 -69.85
C HIS A 30 -14.48 12.74 -69.40
N SER A 31 -14.12 13.20 -68.20
CA SER A 31 -14.62 14.42 -67.57
C SER A 31 -13.77 14.77 -66.34
N SER A 32 -14.07 15.87 -65.69
CA SER A 32 -13.50 16.21 -64.39
C SER A 32 -14.58 16.59 -63.40
N TYR A 33 -14.24 16.53 -62.11
CA TYR A 33 -15.09 17.01 -61.04
C TYR A 33 -14.22 17.58 -59.93
N ILE A 34 -14.80 18.46 -59.09
CA ILE A 34 -14.09 19.09 -57.97
C ILE A 34 -14.30 18.27 -56.70
N ARG A 35 -13.22 17.86 -56.09
CA ARG A 35 -13.21 17.36 -54.72
C ARG A 35 -12.87 18.48 -53.75
N THR A 36 -13.60 18.56 -52.64
CA THR A 36 -13.31 19.51 -51.58
C THR A 36 -12.65 18.76 -50.42
N LEU A 37 -11.41 19.15 -50.12
CA LEU A 37 -10.62 18.54 -49.05
C LEU A 37 -10.35 19.54 -47.94
N ARG A 38 -10.36 19.07 -46.70
CA ARG A 38 -9.85 19.83 -45.56
C ARG A 38 -8.37 19.45 -45.33
N SER A 39 -7.52 20.47 -45.14
CA SER A 39 -6.10 20.30 -44.86
C SER A 39 -5.72 20.87 -43.49
N LEU A 40 -4.45 20.73 -43.11
CA LEU A 40 -3.91 21.40 -41.93
C LEU A 40 -4.05 22.92 -42.08
N PRO A 41 -4.22 23.68 -40.98
CA PRO A 41 -4.33 25.14 -41.04
C PRO A 41 -3.04 25.79 -41.52
N LEU A 42 -3.16 26.90 -42.22
CA LEU A 42 -2.04 27.75 -42.62
C LEU A 42 -2.12 29.07 -41.86
N SER A 43 -1.09 29.39 -41.08
CA SER A 43 -1.06 30.59 -40.23
C SER A 43 -2.32 30.78 -39.38
N GLY A 44 -2.81 29.67 -38.77
CA GLY A 44 -4.00 29.67 -37.91
C GLY A 44 -5.35 29.75 -38.63
N LYS A 45 -5.35 29.78 -40.00
CA LYS A 45 -6.58 29.80 -40.79
C LYS A 45 -6.90 28.42 -41.35
N PRO A 46 -8.16 27.95 -41.30
CA PRO A 46 -8.59 26.72 -41.96
C PRO A 46 -8.25 26.71 -43.44
N VAL A 47 -7.80 25.56 -43.95
CA VAL A 47 -7.46 25.39 -45.36
C VAL A 47 -8.45 24.46 -46.04
N ILE A 48 -9.00 24.91 -47.16
CA ILE A 48 -9.87 24.15 -48.06
C ILE A 48 -9.17 24.01 -49.40
N ILE A 49 -8.96 22.78 -49.85
CA ILE A 49 -8.40 22.50 -51.18
C ILE A 49 -9.55 22.10 -52.12
N ARG A 50 -9.66 22.83 -53.22
CA ARG A 50 -10.56 22.55 -54.35
C ARG A 50 -9.77 21.81 -55.41
N LEU A 51 -9.74 20.47 -55.35
CA LEU A 51 -8.96 19.63 -56.25
C LEU A 51 -9.80 19.20 -57.44
N SER A 52 -9.43 19.63 -58.62
CA SER A 52 -10.01 19.15 -59.89
C SER A 52 -9.43 17.76 -60.21
N VAL A 53 -10.25 16.75 -60.22
CA VAL A 53 -9.88 15.35 -60.48
C VAL A 53 -10.42 14.91 -61.83
N ARG A 54 -9.52 14.40 -62.68
CA ARG A 54 -9.88 13.84 -63.98
C ARG A 54 -10.51 12.47 -63.84
N LYS A 55 -11.49 12.17 -64.73
CA LYS A 55 -12.06 10.84 -64.90
C LYS A 55 -11.60 10.28 -66.26
N TYR A 56 -11.34 9.00 -66.30
CA TYR A 56 -10.86 8.27 -67.45
C TYR A 56 -11.82 7.16 -67.85
N ARG A 57 -11.90 6.83 -69.16
CA ARG A 57 -12.60 5.63 -69.64
C ARG A 57 -11.66 4.44 -69.54
N CYS A 58 -12.14 3.32 -69.11
CA CYS A 58 -11.38 2.07 -69.16
C CYS A 58 -11.23 1.61 -70.60
N VAL A 59 -10.00 1.35 -71.01
CA VAL A 59 -9.67 0.89 -72.37
C VAL A 59 -9.84 -0.61 -72.57
N ASN A 60 -10.11 -1.36 -71.51
CA ASN A 60 -10.38 -2.78 -71.55
C ASN A 60 -11.90 -3.04 -71.80
N PRO A 61 -12.29 -3.55 -72.95
CA PRO A 61 -13.71 -3.78 -73.25
C PRO A 61 -14.36 -4.86 -72.38
N SER A 62 -13.56 -5.76 -71.82
CA SER A 62 -14.05 -6.83 -70.93
C SER A 62 -14.11 -6.39 -69.45
N CYS A 63 -13.69 -5.14 -69.11
CA CYS A 63 -13.72 -4.67 -67.72
C CYS A 63 -15.12 -4.17 -67.34
N PRO A 64 -15.64 -4.56 -66.19
CA PRO A 64 -16.96 -4.11 -65.75
C PRO A 64 -16.96 -2.59 -65.44
N ARG A 65 -15.81 -2.00 -65.17
CA ARG A 65 -15.67 -0.57 -64.88
C ARG A 65 -15.46 0.21 -66.17
N ARG A 66 -16.43 1.00 -66.54
CA ARG A 66 -16.37 1.81 -67.76
C ARG A 66 -15.68 3.13 -67.55
N VAL A 67 -15.87 3.77 -66.39
CA VAL A 67 -15.27 5.07 -66.05
C VAL A 67 -14.71 5.01 -64.63
N PHE A 68 -13.54 5.58 -64.42
CA PHE A 68 -12.88 5.66 -63.12
C PHE A 68 -12.23 7.04 -62.94
N SER A 69 -12.01 7.42 -61.68
CA SER A 69 -11.38 8.70 -61.29
C SER A 69 -9.89 8.51 -61.07
N GLY A 70 -9.10 9.46 -61.50
CA GLY A 70 -7.70 9.57 -61.10
C GLY A 70 -7.57 9.66 -59.59
N GLN A 71 -6.45 9.23 -59.08
CA GLN A 71 -6.13 9.30 -57.65
C GLN A 71 -4.88 10.15 -57.46
N VAL A 72 -4.80 10.83 -56.32
CA VAL A 72 -3.64 11.61 -55.91
C VAL A 72 -3.26 11.13 -54.50
N PRO A 73 -2.65 9.94 -54.37
CA PRO A 73 -2.46 9.26 -53.10
C PRO A 73 -1.58 10.03 -52.12
N GLU A 74 -0.64 10.83 -52.63
CA GLU A 74 0.23 11.70 -51.83
C GLU A 74 -0.55 12.81 -51.11
N LEU A 75 -1.66 13.25 -51.71
CA LEU A 75 -2.49 14.32 -51.16
C LEU A 75 -3.70 13.77 -50.38
N THR A 76 -4.40 12.77 -50.93
CA THR A 76 -5.68 12.29 -50.36
C THR A 76 -5.99 10.86 -50.79
N GLU A 77 -6.59 10.10 -49.89
CA GLU A 77 -7.12 8.74 -50.20
C GLU A 77 -8.43 8.80 -51.01
N ALA A 78 -8.75 7.67 -51.62
CA ALA A 78 -10.02 7.49 -52.31
C ALA A 78 -11.19 7.79 -51.34
N HIS A 79 -12.18 8.54 -51.80
CA HIS A 79 -13.37 8.96 -51.04
C HIS A 79 -13.10 9.79 -49.77
N SER A 80 -11.87 10.13 -49.42
CA SER A 80 -11.55 11.00 -48.30
C SER A 80 -11.96 12.43 -48.56
N ARG A 81 -12.41 13.12 -47.51
CA ARG A 81 -12.67 14.58 -47.51
C ARG A 81 -11.55 15.37 -46.83
N ARG A 82 -10.43 14.71 -46.54
CA ARG A 82 -9.26 15.28 -45.88
C ARG A 82 -8.00 14.94 -46.64
N THR A 83 -6.98 15.75 -46.46
CA THR A 83 -5.63 15.39 -46.89
C THR A 83 -5.05 14.31 -45.97
N VAL A 84 -4.00 13.62 -46.47
CA VAL A 84 -3.25 12.61 -45.69
C VAL A 84 -2.72 13.22 -44.40
N GLN A 85 -2.08 14.40 -44.48
CA GLN A 85 -1.52 15.10 -43.32
C GLN A 85 -2.61 15.46 -42.27
N ALA A 86 -3.80 15.91 -42.72
CA ALA A 86 -4.90 16.23 -41.81
C ALA A 86 -5.46 14.98 -41.14
N ARG A 87 -5.46 13.82 -41.80
CA ARG A 87 -5.84 12.53 -41.22
C ARG A 87 -4.82 12.09 -40.20
N GLU A 88 -3.53 12.08 -40.52
CA GLU A 88 -2.46 11.70 -39.61
C GLU A 88 -2.42 12.59 -38.36
N PHE A 89 -2.66 13.89 -38.51
CA PHE A 89 -2.81 14.77 -37.37
C PHE A 89 -3.97 14.33 -36.44
N LEU A 90 -5.13 14.02 -37.03
CA LEU A 90 -6.27 13.54 -36.28
C LEU A 90 -5.99 12.19 -35.58
N GLU A 91 -5.34 11.26 -36.28
CA GLU A 91 -4.95 9.96 -35.69
C GLU A 91 -4.07 10.15 -34.47
N ARG A 92 -3.01 10.96 -34.56
CA ARG A 92 -2.11 11.29 -33.45
C ARG A 92 -2.84 11.99 -32.30
N LEU A 93 -3.70 12.95 -32.58
CA LEU A 93 -4.50 13.68 -31.60
C LEU A 93 -5.46 12.74 -30.87
N LEU A 94 -6.20 11.92 -31.62
CA LEU A 94 -7.29 11.11 -31.10
C LEU A 94 -6.82 9.92 -30.28
N VAL A 95 -5.59 9.49 -30.45
CA VAL A 95 -4.96 8.48 -29.59
C VAL A 95 -4.81 9.01 -28.16
N GLU A 96 -4.47 10.30 -27.98
CA GLU A 96 -4.19 10.89 -26.67
C GLU A 96 -5.45 11.41 -25.94
N VAL A 97 -6.51 11.81 -26.65
CA VAL A 97 -7.70 12.44 -26.05
C VAL A 97 -8.98 11.68 -26.36
N SER A 98 -10.06 11.93 -25.58
CA SER A 98 -11.38 11.35 -25.89
C SER A 98 -11.93 11.90 -27.22
N SER A 99 -12.84 11.16 -27.87
CA SER A 99 -13.44 11.56 -29.14
C SER A 99 -14.16 12.92 -29.06
N VAL A 100 -14.76 13.24 -27.91
CA VAL A 100 -15.45 14.53 -27.67
C VAL A 100 -14.43 15.67 -27.59
N LYS A 101 -13.38 15.52 -26.76
CA LYS A 101 -12.28 16.50 -26.70
C LYS A 101 -11.56 16.63 -28.03
N GLY A 102 -11.31 15.50 -28.69
CA GLY A 102 -10.68 15.48 -30.02
C GLY A 102 -11.50 16.20 -31.08
N SER A 103 -12.82 16.04 -31.08
CA SER A 103 -13.74 16.78 -31.94
C SER A 103 -13.63 18.29 -31.71
N TYR A 104 -13.60 18.73 -30.47
CA TYR A 104 -13.43 20.15 -30.12
C TYR A 104 -12.07 20.70 -30.58
N ILE A 105 -10.97 20.01 -30.28
CA ILE A 105 -9.62 20.44 -30.68
C ILE A 105 -9.48 20.46 -32.22
N ALA A 106 -10.00 19.42 -32.89
CA ALA A 106 -10.01 19.37 -34.37
C ALA A 106 -10.76 20.56 -34.97
N SER A 107 -11.86 20.99 -34.39
CA SER A 107 -12.61 22.18 -34.83
C SER A 107 -11.80 23.46 -34.64
N LEU A 108 -11.12 23.62 -33.47
CA LEU A 108 -10.21 24.75 -33.23
C LEU A 108 -9.05 24.78 -34.20
N SER A 109 -8.56 23.60 -34.62
CA SER A 109 -7.49 23.45 -35.61
C SER A 109 -7.95 23.58 -37.08
N GLY A 110 -9.21 24.01 -37.32
CA GLY A 110 -9.72 24.19 -38.70
C GLY A 110 -10.03 22.89 -39.43
N ILE A 111 -10.01 21.73 -38.78
CA ILE A 111 -10.30 20.42 -39.35
C ILE A 111 -11.54 19.83 -38.63
N PRO A 112 -12.75 20.41 -38.80
CA PRO A 112 -13.93 19.98 -38.07
C PRO A 112 -14.22 18.50 -38.29
N CYS A 113 -14.38 17.79 -37.17
CA CYS A 113 -14.65 16.36 -37.11
C CYS A 113 -15.62 16.06 -35.97
N SER A 114 -16.77 15.45 -36.25
CA SER A 114 -17.69 15.05 -35.20
C SER A 114 -17.07 13.93 -34.32
N ALA A 115 -17.52 13.82 -33.06
CA ALA A 115 -17.05 12.76 -32.17
C ALA A 115 -17.21 11.35 -32.77
N SER A 116 -18.31 11.09 -33.49
CA SER A 116 -18.51 9.81 -34.20
C SER A 116 -17.51 9.62 -35.36
N SER A 117 -17.17 10.70 -36.05
CA SER A 117 -16.14 10.64 -37.13
C SER A 117 -14.74 10.48 -36.54
N CYS A 118 -14.47 11.02 -35.36
CA CYS A 118 -13.23 10.77 -34.61
C CYS A 118 -13.06 9.28 -34.28
N LEU A 119 -14.12 8.62 -33.80
CA LEU A 119 -14.08 7.18 -33.56
C LEU A 119 -13.78 6.39 -34.84
N ARG A 120 -14.46 6.72 -35.95
CA ARG A 120 -14.19 6.09 -37.27
C ARG A 120 -12.75 6.30 -37.79
N VAL A 121 -12.11 7.39 -37.43
CA VAL A 121 -10.67 7.59 -37.75
C VAL A 121 -9.82 6.60 -36.97
N LEU A 122 -10.08 6.43 -35.65
CA LEU A 122 -9.37 5.48 -34.81
C LEU A 122 -9.63 4.02 -35.24
N ASP A 123 -10.86 3.67 -35.59
CA ASP A 123 -11.22 2.29 -36.01
C ASP A 123 -10.45 1.79 -37.26
N ARG A 124 -9.86 2.69 -38.01
CA ARG A 124 -9.00 2.34 -39.17
C ARG A 124 -7.58 1.98 -38.79
N LEU A 125 -7.16 2.36 -37.60
CA LEU A 125 -5.84 2.02 -37.10
C LEU A 125 -5.75 0.51 -36.80
N PRO A 126 -4.63 -0.14 -37.12
CA PRO A 126 -4.44 -1.54 -36.81
C PRO A 126 -4.45 -1.77 -35.29
N THR A 127 -5.00 -2.90 -34.87
CA THR A 127 -5.02 -3.33 -33.47
C THR A 127 -3.77 -4.13 -33.08
N PHE A 128 -2.89 -4.38 -34.06
CA PHE A 128 -1.59 -4.99 -33.85
C PHE A 128 -0.52 -4.17 -34.54
N PRO A 129 0.70 -4.06 -33.97
CA PRO A 129 1.83 -3.52 -34.69
C PRO A 129 2.06 -4.32 -35.99
N ALA A 130 2.49 -3.66 -37.03
CA ALA A 130 2.79 -4.34 -38.27
C ALA A 130 3.91 -5.38 -38.07
N GLY A 131 3.67 -6.62 -38.43
CA GLY A 131 4.52 -7.79 -38.18
C GLY A 131 4.21 -8.50 -36.86
N VAL A 132 4.46 -9.79 -36.82
CA VAL A 132 4.42 -10.55 -35.53
C VAL A 132 5.55 -9.98 -34.67
N PRO A 133 5.26 -9.47 -33.47
CA PRO A 133 6.31 -8.90 -32.62
C PRO A 133 7.34 -10.00 -32.31
N SER A 134 8.58 -9.78 -32.68
CA SER A 134 9.72 -10.63 -32.31
C SER A 134 10.25 -10.28 -30.92
N ALA A 135 9.33 -9.99 -29.98
CA ALA A 135 9.72 -9.69 -28.62
C ALA A 135 10.30 -10.93 -27.95
N ARG A 136 11.54 -10.82 -27.49
CA ARG A 136 12.22 -11.91 -26.78
C ARG A 136 11.77 -12.02 -25.31
N ARG A 137 11.42 -10.90 -24.72
CA ARG A 137 10.99 -10.82 -23.31
C ARG A 137 9.62 -10.13 -23.22
N LEU A 138 8.69 -10.78 -22.57
CA LEU A 138 7.34 -10.28 -22.36
C LEU A 138 7.09 -9.97 -20.90
N CYS A 139 6.13 -9.09 -20.65
CA CYS A 139 5.49 -8.98 -19.34
C CYS A 139 3.98 -9.07 -19.53
N ILE A 140 3.32 -9.80 -18.62
CA ILE A 140 1.86 -9.96 -18.56
C ILE A 140 1.34 -9.58 -17.19
N ASP A 141 0.21 -8.84 -17.17
CA ASP A 141 -0.44 -8.42 -15.93
C ASP A 141 -1.95 -8.26 -16.14
N ASP A 142 -2.74 -8.25 -15.08
CA ASP A 142 -4.17 -7.99 -15.15
C ASP A 142 -4.51 -6.51 -14.90
N PHE A 143 -5.65 -6.10 -15.41
CA PHE A 143 -6.26 -4.83 -15.07
C PHE A 143 -7.78 -4.94 -14.95
N ALA A 144 -8.38 -4.12 -14.10
CA ALA A 144 -9.82 -4.12 -13.95
C ALA A 144 -10.51 -3.16 -14.94
N TYR A 145 -11.44 -3.65 -15.74
CA TYR A 145 -12.43 -2.81 -16.43
C TYR A 145 -13.42 -2.22 -15.43
N ARG A 146 -13.95 -3.08 -14.54
CA ARG A 146 -14.76 -2.69 -13.38
C ARG A 146 -14.24 -3.46 -12.19
N LYS A 147 -13.76 -2.75 -11.18
CA LYS A 147 -13.17 -3.39 -9.99
C LYS A 147 -14.17 -4.37 -9.36
N GLY A 148 -13.74 -5.61 -9.20
CA GLY A 148 -14.57 -6.68 -8.61
C GLY A 148 -15.52 -7.39 -9.60
N GLN A 149 -15.59 -6.97 -10.87
CA GLN A 149 -16.49 -7.55 -11.88
C GLN A 149 -15.76 -7.99 -13.14
N ASP A 150 -15.24 -7.04 -13.92
CA ASP A 150 -14.67 -7.29 -15.23
C ASP A 150 -13.17 -7.02 -15.24
N TYR A 151 -12.40 -7.98 -15.69
CA TYR A 151 -10.95 -7.90 -15.82
C TYR A 151 -10.51 -8.12 -17.26
N GLY A 152 -9.37 -7.59 -17.60
CA GLY A 152 -8.63 -7.87 -18.81
C GLY A 152 -7.15 -8.04 -18.48
N SER A 153 -6.38 -8.45 -19.46
CA SER A 153 -4.95 -8.64 -19.37
C SER A 153 -4.22 -7.82 -20.42
N ILE A 154 -2.99 -7.43 -20.11
CA ILE A 154 -2.10 -6.67 -20.99
C ILE A 154 -0.80 -7.46 -21.17
N ILE A 155 -0.35 -7.55 -22.42
CA ILE A 155 0.98 -8.06 -22.77
C ILE A 155 1.80 -6.90 -23.31
N ILE A 156 3.00 -6.73 -22.80
CA ILE A 156 3.98 -5.75 -23.29
C ILE A 156 5.29 -6.43 -23.66
N ASP A 157 6.01 -5.83 -24.56
CA ASP A 157 7.41 -6.10 -24.78
C ASP A 157 8.21 -5.45 -23.64
N ALA A 158 8.93 -6.27 -22.89
CA ALA A 158 9.67 -5.82 -21.72
C ALA A 158 10.87 -4.91 -22.06
N ASP A 159 11.43 -5.03 -23.27
CA ASP A 159 12.60 -4.28 -23.72
C ASP A 159 12.22 -2.91 -24.27
N SER A 160 11.21 -2.84 -25.13
CA SER A 160 10.75 -1.59 -25.73
C SER A 160 9.64 -0.89 -24.93
N HIS A 161 9.08 -1.55 -23.92
CA HIS A 161 7.93 -1.12 -23.14
C HIS A 161 6.66 -0.87 -23.96
N ARG A 162 6.58 -1.41 -25.19
CA ARG A 162 5.42 -1.24 -26.06
C ARG A 162 4.33 -2.23 -25.72
N VAL A 163 3.10 -1.75 -25.71
CA VAL A 163 1.93 -2.63 -25.57
C VAL A 163 1.79 -3.46 -26.84
N LEU A 164 1.76 -4.76 -26.69
CA LEU A 164 1.60 -5.73 -27.77
C LEU A 164 0.16 -6.17 -27.91
N GLU A 165 -0.51 -6.46 -26.79
CA GLU A 165 -1.90 -6.92 -26.79
C GLU A 165 -2.64 -6.55 -25.51
N LEU A 166 -3.95 -6.28 -25.67
CA LEU A 166 -4.93 -6.25 -24.60
C LEU A 166 -6.00 -7.29 -24.91
N PHE A 167 -6.32 -8.15 -23.97
CA PHE A 167 -7.39 -9.15 -24.13
C PHE A 167 -8.32 -9.19 -22.93
N GLU A 168 -9.53 -9.68 -23.16
CA GLU A 168 -10.57 -9.80 -22.13
C GLU A 168 -10.34 -11.02 -21.25
N GLY A 169 -10.60 -10.85 -19.96
CA GLY A 169 -10.41 -11.91 -18.98
C GLY A 169 -8.97 -11.99 -18.45
N ARG A 170 -8.82 -12.83 -17.43
CA ARG A 170 -7.54 -13.19 -16.80
C ARG A 170 -7.46 -14.69 -16.56
N THR A 171 -8.30 -15.45 -17.27
CA THR A 171 -8.34 -16.91 -17.18
C THR A 171 -7.19 -17.53 -17.97
N LYS A 172 -6.83 -18.75 -17.60
CA LYS A 172 -5.82 -19.55 -18.28
C LYS A 172 -6.07 -19.60 -19.80
N ASP A 173 -7.29 -19.94 -20.23
CA ASP A 173 -7.60 -20.14 -21.65
C ASP A 173 -7.50 -18.85 -22.47
N ALA A 174 -7.93 -17.72 -21.90
CA ALA A 174 -7.78 -16.42 -22.54
C ALA A 174 -6.29 -16.03 -22.69
N ALA A 175 -5.47 -16.32 -21.67
CA ALA A 175 -4.04 -16.07 -21.72
C ALA A 175 -3.32 -16.99 -22.72
N VAL A 176 -3.69 -18.29 -22.81
CA VAL A 176 -3.14 -19.21 -23.82
C VAL A 176 -3.39 -18.67 -25.22
N ALA A 177 -4.65 -18.35 -25.56
CA ALA A 177 -5.01 -17.84 -26.88
C ALA A 177 -4.28 -16.53 -27.27
N ALA A 178 -3.94 -15.71 -26.28
CA ALA A 178 -3.15 -14.50 -26.51
C ALA A 178 -1.66 -14.82 -26.71
N LEU A 179 -1.09 -15.72 -25.90
CA LEU A 179 0.35 -16.02 -25.86
C LEU A 179 0.82 -16.89 -27.03
N GLU A 180 -0.01 -17.79 -27.58
CA GLU A 180 0.32 -18.66 -28.72
C GLU A 180 0.75 -17.90 -29.98
N LYS A 181 0.41 -16.62 -30.07
CA LYS A 181 0.77 -15.75 -31.22
C LYS A 181 2.25 -15.36 -31.22
N TYR A 182 2.94 -15.52 -30.08
CA TYR A 182 4.33 -15.09 -29.90
C TYR A 182 5.27 -16.30 -30.03
N GLN A 183 6.34 -16.13 -30.81
CA GLN A 183 7.34 -17.17 -31.03
C GLN A 183 8.73 -16.66 -30.64
N GLY A 184 9.58 -17.59 -30.15
CA GLY A 184 10.94 -17.27 -29.78
C GLY A 184 11.05 -16.40 -28.53
N VAL A 185 10.06 -16.46 -27.66
CA VAL A 185 10.07 -15.78 -26.35
C VAL A 185 11.00 -16.52 -25.41
N GLU A 186 11.97 -15.79 -24.83
CA GLU A 186 12.98 -16.33 -23.91
C GLU A 186 12.53 -16.26 -22.44
N ALA A 187 11.85 -15.16 -22.06
CA ALA A 187 11.40 -14.95 -20.69
C ALA A 187 10.09 -14.16 -20.61
N VAL A 188 9.26 -14.47 -19.60
CA VAL A 188 8.00 -13.78 -19.36
C VAL A 188 7.88 -13.37 -17.89
N GLY A 189 7.85 -12.06 -17.64
CA GLY A 189 7.55 -11.47 -16.35
C GLY A 189 6.05 -11.56 -16.05
N ARG A 190 5.68 -12.05 -14.86
CA ARG A 190 4.30 -12.17 -14.42
C ARG A 190 4.14 -11.99 -12.92
N ASP A 191 2.92 -11.69 -12.50
CA ASP A 191 2.54 -11.89 -11.11
C ASP A 191 2.48 -13.40 -10.77
N ARG A 192 2.22 -13.74 -9.52
CA ARG A 192 2.14 -15.14 -9.07
C ARG A 192 0.76 -15.78 -9.27
N ALA A 193 -0.08 -15.24 -10.18
CA ALA A 193 -1.35 -15.85 -10.50
C ALA A 193 -1.16 -17.23 -11.17
N ASN A 194 -1.79 -18.25 -10.61
CA ASN A 194 -1.68 -19.63 -11.12
C ASN A 194 -2.16 -19.76 -12.57
N ASP A 195 -3.11 -18.94 -13.01
CA ASP A 195 -3.67 -19.02 -14.35
C ASP A 195 -2.66 -18.58 -15.41
N TYR A 196 -1.87 -17.54 -15.15
CA TYR A 196 -0.79 -17.13 -16.05
C TYR A 196 0.36 -18.14 -16.07
N ALA A 197 0.72 -18.72 -14.91
CA ALA A 197 1.73 -19.75 -14.86
C ALA A 197 1.37 -20.94 -15.77
N LYS A 198 0.16 -21.48 -15.60
CA LYS A 198 -0.34 -22.61 -16.41
C LYS A 198 -0.52 -22.23 -17.88
N ALA A 199 -0.90 -21.01 -18.19
CA ALA A 199 -1.01 -20.55 -19.57
C ALA A 199 0.34 -20.50 -20.27
N LEU A 200 1.38 -20.04 -19.58
CA LEU A 200 2.75 -19.99 -20.10
C LEU A 200 3.34 -21.39 -20.31
N ASP A 201 3.11 -22.32 -19.39
CA ASP A 201 3.53 -23.73 -19.55
C ASP A 201 2.94 -24.37 -20.83
N LEU A 202 1.72 -23.97 -21.21
CA LEU A 202 1.04 -24.51 -22.40
C LEU A 202 1.43 -23.77 -23.68
N ALA A 203 1.39 -22.43 -23.67
CA ALA A 203 1.56 -21.62 -24.87
C ALA A 203 3.03 -21.37 -25.22
N LEU A 204 3.90 -21.27 -24.22
CA LEU A 204 5.31 -20.92 -24.38
C LEU A 204 6.22 -21.83 -23.51
N PRO A 205 6.21 -23.15 -23.72
CA PRO A 205 6.89 -24.12 -22.82
C PRO A 205 8.41 -23.96 -22.78
N GLY A 206 9.00 -23.21 -23.73
CA GLY A 206 10.43 -22.91 -23.75
C GLY A 206 10.81 -21.59 -23.12
N ALA A 207 9.84 -20.78 -22.65
CA ALA A 207 10.10 -19.50 -22.07
C ALA A 207 10.26 -19.59 -20.53
N GLU A 208 11.27 -18.91 -20.02
CA GLU A 208 11.50 -18.82 -18.56
C GLU A 208 10.45 -17.91 -17.91
N GLN A 209 9.75 -18.41 -16.91
CA GLN A 209 8.82 -17.63 -16.14
C GLN A 209 9.57 -16.85 -15.05
N VAL A 210 9.29 -15.56 -14.92
CA VAL A 210 9.93 -14.64 -13.97
C VAL A 210 8.87 -14.01 -13.08
N ALA A 211 8.94 -14.26 -11.77
CA ALA A 211 8.00 -13.67 -10.83
C ALA A 211 8.31 -12.18 -10.60
N ASP A 212 7.29 -11.36 -10.47
CA ASP A 212 7.48 -9.92 -10.23
C ASP A 212 7.99 -9.66 -8.80
N LYS A 213 9.20 -9.09 -8.71
CA LYS A 213 9.85 -8.72 -7.44
C LYS A 213 8.99 -7.79 -6.58
N PHE A 214 8.29 -6.84 -7.20
CA PHE A 214 7.44 -5.90 -6.47
C PHE A 214 6.30 -6.65 -5.75
N HIS A 215 5.62 -7.53 -6.45
CA HIS A 215 4.54 -8.36 -5.89
C HIS A 215 5.07 -9.32 -4.82
N LEU A 216 6.25 -9.89 -5.00
CA LEU A 216 6.90 -10.74 -3.99
C LEU A 216 7.16 -9.98 -2.68
N VAL A 217 7.78 -8.80 -2.75
CA VAL A 217 8.07 -7.96 -1.58
C VAL A 217 6.80 -7.43 -0.93
N LYS A 218 5.80 -7.06 -1.74
CA LYS A 218 4.49 -6.62 -1.24
C LYS A 218 3.81 -7.74 -0.45
N ASN A 219 3.71 -8.95 -1.01
CA ASN A 219 3.09 -10.11 -0.35
C ASN A 219 3.82 -10.47 0.95
N CYS A 220 5.16 -10.44 0.94
CA CYS A 220 5.96 -10.61 2.15
C CYS A 220 5.55 -9.61 3.25
N GLY A 221 5.39 -8.33 2.88
CA GLY A 221 4.92 -7.29 3.79
C GLY A 221 3.50 -7.48 4.29
N GLU A 222 2.59 -8.02 3.46
CA GLU A 222 1.21 -8.34 3.84
C GLU A 222 1.17 -9.47 4.88
N HIS A 223 1.89 -10.57 4.67
CA HIS A 223 2.01 -11.67 5.65
C HIS A 223 2.63 -11.20 6.96
N MET A 224 3.70 -10.40 6.91
CA MET A 224 4.28 -9.78 8.10
C MET A 224 3.23 -8.92 8.84
N GLN A 225 2.41 -8.15 8.13
CA GLN A 225 1.38 -7.31 8.76
C GLN A 225 0.28 -8.15 9.44
N GLU A 226 -0.15 -9.25 8.84
CA GLU A 226 -1.13 -10.15 9.46
C GLU A 226 -0.53 -10.83 10.71
N GLN A 227 0.73 -11.25 10.65
CA GLN A 227 1.43 -11.80 11.81
C GLN A 227 1.58 -10.76 12.93
N LEU A 228 1.92 -9.52 12.60
CA LEU A 228 2.00 -8.41 13.56
C LEU A 228 0.68 -8.21 14.32
N LYS A 229 -0.45 -8.27 13.61
CA LYS A 229 -1.78 -8.20 14.24
C LYS A 229 -2.06 -9.39 15.15
N ALA A 230 -1.74 -10.59 14.68
CA ALA A 230 -1.98 -11.83 15.43
C ALA A 230 -1.18 -11.87 16.74
N MET A 231 0.01 -11.28 16.77
CA MET A 231 0.89 -11.29 17.95
C MET A 231 0.87 -9.98 18.75
N SER A 232 -0.12 -9.12 18.55
CA SER A 232 -0.18 -7.82 19.22
C SER A 232 -0.14 -7.92 20.77
N ALA A 233 -0.79 -8.91 21.35
CA ALA A 233 -0.78 -9.14 22.80
C ALA A 233 0.62 -9.57 23.31
N THR A 234 1.30 -10.44 22.58
CA THR A 234 2.68 -10.86 22.89
C THR A 234 3.63 -9.67 22.83
N ILE A 235 3.53 -8.86 21.78
CA ILE A 235 4.35 -7.66 21.61
C ILE A 235 4.13 -6.66 22.74
N ILE A 236 2.88 -6.45 23.17
CA ILE A 236 2.57 -5.60 24.32
C ILE A 236 3.26 -6.14 25.58
N GLY A 237 3.17 -7.45 25.84
CA GLY A 237 3.84 -8.07 26.99
C GLY A 237 5.36 -7.86 26.98
N GLU A 238 6.01 -8.12 25.84
CA GLU A 238 7.46 -7.94 25.68
C GLU A 238 7.89 -6.47 25.89
N LEU A 239 7.12 -5.51 25.36
CA LEU A 239 7.39 -4.08 25.55
C LEU A 239 7.17 -3.64 27.00
N GLU A 240 6.16 -4.19 27.67
CA GLU A 240 5.90 -3.93 29.09
C GLU A 240 7.00 -4.49 30.00
N GLU A 241 7.50 -5.68 29.69
CA GLU A 241 8.63 -6.29 30.39
C GLU A 241 9.90 -5.45 30.20
N SER A 242 10.20 -5.03 28.98
CA SER A 242 11.33 -4.15 28.70
C SER A 242 11.23 -2.81 29.42
N PHE A 243 10.03 -2.20 29.45
CA PHE A 243 9.81 -0.96 30.19
C PHE A 243 10.08 -1.15 31.67
N CYS A 244 9.60 -2.25 32.29
CA CYS A 244 9.82 -2.54 33.70
C CYS A 244 11.30 -2.82 34.03
N ALA A 245 12.04 -3.43 33.10
CA ALA A 245 13.47 -3.67 33.25
C ALA A 245 14.28 -2.36 33.23
N GLU A 246 13.95 -1.43 32.34
CA GLU A 246 14.59 -0.12 32.25
C GLU A 246 14.15 0.85 33.36
N ASN A 247 12.89 0.73 33.79
CA ASN A 247 12.24 1.60 34.77
C ASN A 247 11.62 0.72 35.87
N PRO A 248 12.36 0.35 36.91
CA PRO A 248 11.81 -0.48 37.96
C PRO A 248 10.63 0.23 38.64
N PRO A 249 9.56 -0.51 38.97
CA PRO A 249 8.39 0.08 39.60
C PRO A 249 8.75 0.67 40.96
N PRO A 250 8.05 1.71 41.41
CA PRO A 250 8.19 2.24 42.77
C PRO A 250 7.99 1.13 43.81
N PRO A 251 8.58 1.27 45.03
CA PRO A 251 8.46 0.27 46.07
C PRO A 251 6.99 0.04 46.46
N ALA A 252 6.63 -1.17 46.83
CA ALA A 252 5.25 -1.55 47.15
C ALA A 252 4.70 -0.86 48.41
N SER A 253 5.56 -0.41 49.31
CA SER A 253 5.19 0.37 50.49
C SER A 253 6.20 1.47 50.82
N PRO A 254 5.77 2.57 51.45
CA PRO A 254 6.69 3.62 51.87
C PRO A 254 7.57 3.12 53.04
N PRO A 255 8.83 3.58 53.13
CA PRO A 255 9.68 3.21 54.24
C PRO A 255 9.08 3.66 55.58
N LEU A 256 9.17 2.83 56.59
CA LEU A 256 8.81 3.19 57.98
C LEU A 256 9.95 4.04 58.55
N ASN A 257 9.62 5.24 59.03
CA ASN A 257 10.58 6.03 59.79
C ASN A 257 10.88 5.35 61.13
N GLU A 258 12.15 5.31 61.54
CA GLU A 258 12.54 4.62 62.77
C GLU A 258 12.06 5.32 64.06
N ARG A 259 11.51 6.53 63.96
CA ARG A 259 10.93 7.24 65.12
C ARG A 259 9.56 6.70 65.44
N VAL A 260 9.53 5.69 66.29
CA VAL A 260 8.31 5.26 66.97
C VAL A 260 7.87 6.35 67.93
N SER A 261 6.65 6.85 67.79
CA SER A 261 6.07 7.79 68.75
C SER A 261 5.95 7.09 70.10
N ASP A 262 6.73 7.52 71.10
CA ASP A 262 6.66 6.94 72.46
C ASP A 262 5.43 7.45 73.21
N ILE A 263 4.25 6.93 72.79
CA ILE A 263 3.03 7.20 73.52
C ILE A 263 3.02 6.52 74.90
N ARG A 264 3.78 5.42 75.04
CA ARG A 264 3.81 4.58 76.28
C ARG A 264 4.58 5.28 77.37
N GLY A 265 5.55 6.14 77.07
CA GLY A 265 6.25 6.98 77.98
C GLY A 265 5.44 8.15 78.54
N ARG A 266 4.20 8.37 78.09
CA ARG A 266 3.33 9.43 78.60
C ARG A 266 2.70 9.03 79.92
N LYS A 267 2.73 9.93 80.91
CA LYS A 267 2.17 9.69 82.31
C LYS A 267 0.71 9.17 82.31
N TYR A 268 -0.08 9.59 81.31
CA TYR A 268 -1.48 9.16 81.21
C TYR A 268 -1.70 7.79 80.55
N TYR A 269 -0.70 7.22 79.91
CA TYR A 269 -0.84 5.98 79.11
C TYR A 269 -1.24 4.82 80.03
N GLY A 270 -0.51 4.57 81.06
CA GLY A 270 -0.82 3.47 82.04
C GLY A 270 -2.22 3.59 82.61
N THR A 271 -2.62 4.78 83.03
CA THR A 271 -3.95 5.02 83.58
C THR A 271 -5.07 4.73 82.59
N ILE A 272 -4.93 5.23 81.37
CA ILE A 272 -5.93 5.05 80.32
C ILE A 272 -6.03 3.57 79.92
N THR A 273 -4.90 2.91 79.70
CA THR A 273 -4.87 1.50 79.24
C THR A 273 -5.39 0.57 80.28
N GLU A 274 -5.12 0.80 81.61
CA GLU A 274 -5.68 0.06 82.69
C GLU A 274 -7.22 0.18 82.74
N ARG A 275 -7.77 1.40 82.57
CA ARG A 275 -9.22 1.63 82.55
C ARG A 275 -9.92 1.00 81.36
N LEU A 276 -9.29 1.05 80.20
CA LEU A 276 -9.76 0.35 78.99
C LEU A 276 -9.75 -1.16 79.17
N ALA A 277 -8.70 -1.70 79.80
CA ALA A 277 -8.60 -3.12 80.10
C ALA A 277 -9.67 -3.58 81.12
N MET A 278 -10.09 -2.69 82.05
CA MET A 278 -11.22 -2.91 83.00
C MET A 278 -12.61 -2.78 82.35
N GLY A 279 -12.68 -2.59 81.02
CA GLY A 279 -13.93 -2.52 80.25
C GLY A 279 -14.60 -1.13 80.23
N MET A 280 -13.99 -0.08 80.78
CA MET A 280 -14.54 1.27 80.65
C MET A 280 -14.53 1.76 79.16
N SER A 281 -15.65 2.36 78.75
CA SER A 281 -15.71 2.98 77.43
C SER A 281 -14.86 4.26 77.37
N GLU A 282 -14.40 4.64 76.13
CA GLU A 282 -13.62 5.88 75.89
C GLU A 282 -14.37 7.13 76.43
N GLU A 283 -15.71 7.14 76.36
CA GLU A 283 -16.54 8.25 76.82
C GLU A 283 -16.61 8.27 78.39
N GLN A 284 -16.69 7.11 79.00
CA GLN A 284 -16.65 7.00 80.49
C GLN A 284 -15.30 7.47 81.06
N ILE A 285 -14.19 7.12 80.39
CA ILE A 285 -12.85 7.59 80.76
C ILE A 285 -12.74 9.08 80.60
N HIS A 286 -13.21 9.62 79.47
CA HIS A 286 -13.21 11.05 79.21
C HIS A 286 -13.98 11.82 80.33
N ARG A 287 -15.19 11.42 80.64
CA ARG A 287 -16.02 12.13 81.59
C ARG A 287 -15.46 12.02 83.03
N ARG A 288 -14.92 10.89 83.36
CA ARG A 288 -14.51 10.61 84.77
C ARG A 288 -13.12 11.12 85.09
N TYR A 289 -12.19 11.04 84.11
CA TYR A 289 -10.78 11.37 84.32
C TYR A 289 -10.30 12.63 83.51
N HIS A 290 -11.18 13.25 82.77
CA HIS A 290 -10.95 14.45 82.00
C HIS A 290 -9.78 14.36 81.03
N PHE A 291 -9.38 13.18 80.56
CA PHE A 291 -8.40 13.03 79.50
C PHE A 291 -8.98 13.48 78.16
N ARG A 292 -8.13 14.06 77.31
CA ARG A 292 -8.54 14.44 75.94
C ARG A 292 -8.99 13.20 75.18
N ARG A 293 -10.14 13.24 74.49
CA ARG A 293 -10.69 12.14 73.68
C ARG A 293 -9.65 11.56 72.70
N GLU A 294 -8.83 12.41 72.08
CA GLU A 294 -7.81 11.94 71.13
C GLU A 294 -6.68 11.15 71.86
N ALA A 295 -6.31 11.52 73.07
CA ALA A 295 -5.34 10.76 73.84
C ALA A 295 -5.88 9.37 74.22
N ILE A 296 -7.17 9.28 74.62
CA ILE A 296 -7.83 8.00 74.95
C ILE A 296 -7.88 7.12 73.68
N ALA A 297 -8.32 7.69 72.56
CA ALA A 297 -8.40 6.98 71.27
C ALA A 297 -7.03 6.49 70.78
N ARG A 298 -5.94 7.26 70.99
CA ARG A 298 -4.57 6.80 70.67
C ARG A 298 -4.14 5.62 71.54
N CYS A 299 -4.41 5.64 72.87
CA CYS A 299 -4.11 4.54 73.77
C CYS A 299 -4.90 3.29 73.37
N ALA A 300 -6.16 3.43 73.03
CA ALA A 300 -7.02 2.33 72.60
C ALA A 300 -6.53 1.68 71.30
N ARG A 301 -6.07 2.50 70.34
CA ARG A 301 -5.46 2.00 69.09
C ARG A 301 -4.14 1.27 69.36
N ASP A 302 -3.28 1.84 70.22
CA ASP A 302 -2.02 1.18 70.57
C ASP A 302 -2.23 -0.16 71.25
N MET A 303 -3.14 -0.26 72.24
CA MET A 303 -3.51 -1.53 72.86
C MET A 303 -3.94 -2.59 71.82
N ARG A 304 -4.67 -2.20 70.78
CA ARG A 304 -5.18 -3.11 69.76
C ARG A 304 -4.10 -3.64 68.85
N TYR A 305 -3.15 -2.80 68.42
CA TYR A 305 -2.22 -3.11 67.33
C TYR A 305 -0.76 -3.22 67.79
N ALA A 306 -0.42 -2.86 69.00
CA ALA A 306 0.98 -2.79 69.45
C ALA A 306 1.72 -4.14 69.41
N SER A 307 1.03 -5.23 69.62
CA SER A 307 1.61 -6.58 69.51
C SER A 307 2.05 -6.95 68.07
N LEU A 308 1.50 -6.26 67.07
CA LEU A 308 1.79 -6.49 65.68
C LEU A 308 2.99 -5.69 65.18
N LEU A 309 3.53 -4.77 66.00
CA LEU A 309 4.59 -3.86 65.60
C LEU A 309 5.84 -4.56 65.07
N PRO A 310 6.37 -5.65 65.66
CA PRO A 310 7.52 -6.35 65.08
C PRO A 310 7.23 -6.89 63.68
N ALA A 311 6.13 -7.64 63.54
CA ALA A 311 5.75 -8.23 62.25
C ALA A 311 5.49 -7.18 61.15
N ILE A 312 4.90 -6.04 61.53
CA ILE A 312 4.67 -4.93 60.59
C ILE A 312 5.99 -4.27 60.20
N ARG A 313 6.95 -4.11 61.13
CA ARG A 313 8.29 -3.59 60.78
C ARG A 313 9.04 -4.51 59.85
N ASP A 314 9.06 -5.78 60.12
CA ASP A 314 9.78 -6.76 59.32
C ASP A 314 9.18 -6.82 57.91
N ALA A 315 7.87 -6.96 57.80
CA ALA A 315 7.19 -6.92 56.51
C ALA A 315 7.40 -5.63 55.74
N ALA A 316 7.42 -4.47 56.37
CA ALA A 316 7.68 -3.20 55.72
C ALA A 316 9.14 -3.03 55.30
N ARG A 317 10.11 -3.60 56.02
CA ARG A 317 11.52 -3.67 55.61
C ARG A 317 11.70 -4.53 54.34
N GLU A 318 10.92 -5.61 54.25
CA GLU A 318 10.86 -6.49 53.08
C GLU A 318 10.05 -5.88 51.91
N GLY A 319 9.57 -4.66 52.02
CA GLY A 319 8.79 -3.98 50.99
C GLY A 319 7.34 -4.43 50.83
N ALA A 320 6.76 -4.98 51.92
CA ALA A 320 5.38 -5.46 51.92
C ALA A 320 4.37 -4.36 51.56
N SER A 321 3.39 -4.69 50.74
CA SER A 321 2.31 -3.78 50.36
C SER A 321 1.43 -3.39 51.56
N VAL A 322 0.73 -2.25 51.45
CA VAL A 322 -0.29 -1.85 52.45
C VAL A 322 -1.35 -2.96 52.64
N ALA A 323 -1.66 -3.71 51.60
CA ALA A 323 -2.56 -4.86 51.66
C ALA A 323 -1.98 -5.99 52.53
N THR A 324 -0.68 -6.25 52.45
CA THR A 324 0.03 -7.23 53.28
C THR A 324 0.06 -6.79 54.74
N LEU A 325 0.40 -5.52 54.99
CA LEU A 325 0.37 -4.96 56.38
C LEU A 325 -1.02 -5.04 56.99
N ARG A 326 -2.06 -4.83 56.22
CA ARG A 326 -3.45 -4.97 56.61
C ARG A 326 -3.80 -6.42 56.93
N SER A 327 -3.31 -7.39 56.14
CA SER A 327 -3.52 -8.82 56.42
C SER A 327 -2.87 -9.24 57.75
N ILE A 328 -1.64 -8.77 58.02
CA ILE A 328 -0.96 -8.98 59.32
C ILE A 328 -1.80 -8.43 60.48
N ALA A 329 -2.50 -7.30 60.27
CA ALA A 329 -3.41 -6.74 61.25
C ALA A 329 -4.76 -7.47 61.37
N GLY A 330 -4.97 -8.57 60.66
CA GLY A 330 -6.20 -9.36 60.70
C GLY A 330 -7.44 -8.63 60.16
N ILE A 331 -7.23 -7.60 59.29
CA ILE A 331 -8.32 -6.79 58.76
C ILE A 331 -8.74 -7.36 57.40
N PRO A 332 -9.96 -7.91 57.25
CA PRO A 332 -10.41 -8.53 56.01
C PRO A 332 -10.51 -7.54 54.84
N ALA A 333 -10.48 -8.05 53.61
CA ALA A 333 -10.67 -7.26 52.41
C ALA A 333 -12.04 -6.55 52.46
N GLY A 334 -12.08 -5.20 52.43
CA GLY A 334 -13.30 -4.40 52.63
C GLY A 334 -13.52 -3.91 54.07
N GLY A 335 -12.77 -4.39 55.06
CA GLY A 335 -12.85 -3.93 56.47
C GLY A 335 -12.38 -2.48 56.65
N ARG A 336 -12.90 -1.82 57.72
CA ARG A 336 -12.58 -0.40 58.02
C ARG A 336 -11.12 -0.22 58.39
N LEU A 337 -10.31 0.35 57.52
CA LEU A 337 -8.88 0.66 57.72
C LEU A 337 -8.61 1.86 58.63
N LYS A 338 -9.61 2.69 58.94
CA LYS A 338 -9.43 4.00 59.57
C LYS A 338 -8.67 3.93 60.92
N GLY A 339 -8.97 2.93 61.73
CA GLY A 339 -8.29 2.75 63.01
C GLY A 339 -6.83 2.32 62.87
N PHE A 340 -6.56 1.35 62.00
CA PHE A 340 -5.21 0.86 61.70
C PHE A 340 -4.35 1.90 61.02
N ALA A 341 -4.88 2.59 60.02
CA ALA A 341 -4.17 3.67 59.33
C ALA A 341 -3.80 4.84 60.29
N ARG A 342 -4.71 5.18 61.22
CA ARG A 342 -4.39 6.15 62.26
C ARG A 342 -3.34 5.65 63.24
N TRP A 343 -3.38 4.38 63.63
CA TRP A 343 -2.34 3.81 64.48
C TRP A 343 -0.98 3.78 63.79
N LEU A 344 -0.92 3.45 62.49
CA LEU A 344 0.30 3.55 61.70
C LEU A 344 0.83 4.99 61.66
N GLU A 345 -0.04 5.98 61.48
CA GLU A 345 0.34 7.39 61.49
C GLU A 345 0.80 7.87 62.86
N ASP A 346 0.14 7.43 63.91
CA ASP A 346 0.52 7.72 65.31
C ASP A 346 1.89 7.10 65.65
N THR A 347 2.19 5.91 65.10
CA THR A 347 3.42 5.15 65.40
C THR A 347 4.56 5.59 64.49
N PHE A 348 4.26 5.85 63.21
CA PHE A 348 5.19 6.26 62.20
C PHE A 348 4.74 7.61 61.59
N PRO A 349 5.06 8.74 62.17
CA PRO A 349 4.56 10.05 61.70
C PRO A 349 4.87 10.31 60.23
N GLY A 350 3.88 10.81 59.48
CA GLY A 350 3.96 11.08 58.04
C GLY A 350 3.83 9.86 57.15
N TYR A 351 3.51 8.67 57.72
CA TYR A 351 3.30 7.44 56.92
C TYR A 351 2.16 7.59 55.91
N GLY A 352 1.03 8.16 56.33
CA GLY A 352 -0.14 8.32 55.48
C GLY A 352 0.08 9.26 54.31
N GLU A 353 0.89 10.27 54.50
CA GLU A 353 1.27 11.17 53.40
C GLU A 353 2.20 10.48 52.39
N ARG A 354 3.25 9.80 52.90
CA ARG A 354 4.17 9.01 52.06
C ARG A 354 3.44 7.92 51.29
N ALA A 355 2.49 7.23 51.93
CA ALA A 355 1.67 6.21 51.26
C ALA A 355 0.81 6.78 50.13
N ARG A 356 0.26 7.99 50.30
CA ARG A 356 -0.50 8.69 49.23
C ARG A 356 0.38 9.12 48.07
N CYS A 357 1.56 9.67 48.37
CA CYS A 357 2.55 10.03 47.33
C CYS A 357 2.94 8.79 46.51
N LEU A 358 3.32 7.71 47.20
CA LEU A 358 3.72 6.46 46.55
C LEU A 358 2.59 5.85 45.72
N ALA A 359 1.34 5.88 46.22
CA ALA A 359 0.18 5.41 45.46
C ALA A 359 -0.03 6.25 44.16
N ARG A 360 0.26 7.53 44.20
CA ARG A 360 0.23 8.42 43.01
C ARG A 360 1.35 8.04 42.03
N GLU A 361 2.58 7.96 42.52
CA GLU A 361 3.75 7.56 41.71
C GLU A 361 3.52 6.19 41.04
N MET A 362 2.97 5.23 41.78
CA MET A 362 2.63 3.93 41.24
C MET A 362 1.55 4.01 40.16
N SER A 363 0.51 4.83 40.38
CA SER A 363 -0.54 5.05 39.38
C SER A 363 0.01 5.74 38.11
N GLU A 364 0.88 6.71 38.26
CA GLU A 364 1.55 7.41 37.16
C GLU A 364 2.46 6.45 36.38
N TYR A 365 3.23 5.63 37.08
CA TYR A 365 4.08 4.59 36.50
C TYR A 365 3.30 3.61 35.62
N TRP A 366 2.21 3.03 36.12
CA TRP A 366 1.38 2.08 35.36
C TRP A 366 0.65 2.76 34.19
N THR A 367 0.27 4.00 34.36
CA THR A 367 -0.36 4.79 33.30
C THR A 367 0.64 5.07 32.18
N GLU A 368 1.87 5.48 32.52
CA GLU A 368 2.94 5.75 31.54
C GLU A 368 3.34 4.47 30.79
N ARG A 369 3.51 3.33 31.50
CA ARG A 369 3.79 2.04 30.88
C ARG A 369 2.73 1.69 29.84
N LYS A 370 1.45 1.79 30.22
CA LYS A 370 0.33 1.50 29.30
C LYS A 370 0.26 2.48 28.14
N ARG A 371 0.53 3.75 28.40
CA ARG A 371 0.56 4.78 27.35
C ARG A 371 1.65 4.49 26.32
N MET A 372 2.88 4.26 26.74
CA MET A 372 4.01 3.95 25.85
C MET A 372 3.75 2.74 24.97
N THR A 373 3.28 1.62 25.55
CA THR A 373 3.01 0.41 24.78
C THR A 373 1.85 0.61 23.79
N SER A 374 0.78 1.31 24.20
CA SER A 374 -0.34 1.64 23.33
C SER A 374 0.05 2.57 22.18
N ASP A 375 0.89 3.56 22.44
CA ASP A 375 1.38 4.50 21.44
C ASP A 375 2.25 3.79 20.38
N ILE A 376 3.01 2.77 20.75
CA ILE A 376 3.83 1.98 19.83
C ILE A 376 2.94 1.04 19.01
N VAL A 377 2.15 0.18 19.67
CA VAL A 377 1.35 -0.84 18.99
C VAL A 377 0.19 -0.23 18.20
N GLY A 378 -0.41 0.86 18.69
CA GLY A 378 -1.44 1.63 18.00
C GLY A 378 -0.93 2.49 16.85
N ASN A 379 0.38 2.65 16.68
CA ASN A 379 0.93 3.48 15.62
C ASN A 379 0.73 2.81 14.25
N ARG A 380 -0.08 3.46 13.39
CA ARG A 380 -0.36 2.99 12.02
C ARG A 380 0.89 2.79 11.15
N LYS A 381 1.99 3.43 11.52
CA LYS A 381 3.27 3.34 10.81
C LYS A 381 4.18 2.23 11.34
N LEU A 382 3.85 1.58 12.47
CA LEU A 382 4.69 0.52 13.04
C LEU A 382 5.08 -0.52 11.99
N LYS A 383 4.12 -0.96 11.16
CA LYS A 383 4.37 -1.87 10.04
C LYS A 383 5.43 -1.38 9.05
N LEU A 384 5.52 -0.06 8.84
CA LEU A 384 6.51 0.53 7.93
C LEU A 384 7.90 0.53 8.56
N TYR A 385 7.97 0.78 9.87
CA TYR A 385 9.22 0.70 10.62
C TYR A 385 9.73 -0.74 10.74
N VAL A 386 8.84 -1.71 10.91
CA VAL A 386 9.19 -3.14 10.90
C VAL A 386 9.67 -3.57 9.52
N ALA A 387 8.95 -3.16 8.47
CA ALA A 387 9.28 -3.53 7.09
C ALA A 387 10.54 -2.85 6.53
N ASN A 388 10.95 -1.70 7.07
CA ASN A 388 12.07 -0.93 6.55
C ASN A 388 12.76 -0.14 7.67
N ASP A 389 13.98 -0.52 8.00
CA ASP A 389 14.83 0.11 9.03
C ASP A 389 15.21 1.57 8.69
N GLN A 390 15.20 1.94 7.40
CA GLN A 390 15.46 3.29 6.93
C GLN A 390 14.19 4.17 6.86
N TYR A 391 13.01 3.62 7.23
CA TYR A 391 11.80 4.41 7.22
C TYR A 391 11.86 5.52 8.30
N GLY A 392 11.71 6.78 7.88
CA GLY A 392 11.82 7.95 8.78
C GLY A 392 13.23 8.52 8.94
N VAL A 393 14.21 7.98 8.20
CA VAL A 393 15.55 8.58 8.07
C VAL A 393 15.55 9.58 6.92
N ASN A 394 16.08 10.78 7.17
CA ASN A 394 16.26 11.77 6.11
C ASN A 394 17.39 11.33 5.17
N LYS A 395 17.05 11.04 3.91
CA LYS A 395 18.01 10.53 2.91
C LYS A 395 19.16 11.49 2.60
N LYS A 396 18.99 12.81 2.84
CA LYS A 396 20.02 13.83 2.54
C LYS A 396 20.95 14.06 3.71
N THR A 397 20.43 14.11 4.95
CA THR A 397 21.22 14.41 6.15
C THR A 397 21.59 13.18 6.98
N GLY A 398 20.94 12.03 6.74
CA GLY A 398 21.09 10.84 7.58
C GLY A 398 20.42 10.96 8.95
N GLU A 399 19.76 12.06 9.26
CA GLU A 399 19.14 12.29 10.56
C GLU A 399 17.88 11.47 10.76
N CYS A 400 17.73 10.93 11.96
CA CYS A 400 16.56 10.14 12.37
C CYS A 400 15.58 11.02 13.13
N SER A 401 14.29 10.92 12.80
CA SER A 401 13.23 11.56 13.58
C SER A 401 13.14 10.94 14.99
N LYS A 402 12.62 11.71 15.97
CA LYS A 402 12.35 11.18 17.33
C LYS A 402 11.42 9.96 17.28
N GLU A 403 10.42 9.98 16.38
CA GLU A 403 9.50 8.84 16.14
C GLU A 403 10.27 7.61 15.66
N HIS A 404 11.20 7.78 14.72
CA HIS A 404 12.06 6.68 14.24
C HIS A 404 12.90 6.06 15.35
N GLN A 405 13.53 6.91 16.19
CA GLN A 405 14.33 6.44 17.32
C GLN A 405 13.50 5.64 18.34
N ALA A 406 12.30 6.14 18.67
CA ALA A 406 11.39 5.46 19.58
C ALA A 406 10.93 4.11 19.01
N MET A 407 10.51 4.07 17.73
CA MET A 407 10.09 2.83 17.07
C MET A 407 11.22 1.82 16.96
N ASN A 408 12.44 2.25 16.64
CA ASN A 408 13.58 1.33 16.57
C ASN A 408 13.96 0.76 17.94
N ARG A 409 13.92 1.57 19.00
CA ARG A 409 14.11 1.04 20.36
C ARG A 409 13.04 -0.01 20.69
N ALA A 410 11.78 0.28 20.44
CA ALA A 410 10.70 -0.67 20.66
C ALA A 410 10.88 -1.98 19.88
N ILE A 411 11.32 -1.90 18.61
CA ILE A 411 11.57 -3.09 17.80
C ILE A 411 12.77 -3.89 18.34
N GLN A 412 13.79 -3.23 18.86
CA GLN A 412 14.93 -3.91 19.50
C GLN A 412 14.57 -4.54 20.85
N SER A 413 13.64 -3.94 21.58
CA SER A 413 13.18 -4.43 22.88
C SER A 413 12.17 -5.57 22.79
N SER A 414 11.56 -5.81 21.63
CA SER A 414 10.60 -6.89 21.41
C SER A 414 11.22 -7.96 20.51
N VAL A 415 11.31 -9.20 21.01
CA VAL A 415 11.80 -10.36 20.24
C VAL A 415 10.93 -10.57 19.00
N THR A 416 9.62 -10.53 19.18
CA THR A 416 8.63 -10.68 18.10
C THR A 416 8.81 -9.63 17.00
N LEU A 417 8.95 -8.34 17.36
CA LEU A 417 9.14 -7.28 16.37
C LEU A 417 10.49 -7.41 15.65
N SER A 418 11.55 -7.81 16.35
CA SER A 418 12.87 -8.05 15.78
C SER A 418 12.85 -9.21 14.77
N GLU A 419 12.19 -10.32 15.07
CA GLU A 419 12.02 -11.46 14.17
C GLU A 419 11.22 -11.08 12.91
N LEU A 420 10.12 -10.31 13.07
CA LEU A 420 9.35 -9.80 11.94
C LEU A 420 10.19 -8.89 11.03
N ARG A 421 11.01 -8.02 11.61
CA ARG A 421 11.94 -7.18 10.85
C ARG A 421 12.99 -8.02 10.13
N GLN A 422 13.57 -8.99 10.79
CA GLN A 422 14.57 -9.89 10.21
C GLN A 422 13.98 -10.65 9.02
N PHE A 423 12.77 -11.18 9.16
CA PHE A 423 12.07 -11.86 8.08
C PHE A 423 11.98 -11.00 6.81
N VAL A 424 11.45 -9.78 6.91
CA VAL A 424 11.30 -8.91 5.74
C VAL A 424 12.64 -8.47 5.18
N SER A 425 13.59 -8.10 6.05
CA SER A 425 14.91 -7.62 5.61
C SER A 425 15.73 -8.71 4.95
N SER A 426 15.71 -9.93 5.48
CA SER A 426 16.41 -11.09 4.90
C SER A 426 15.79 -11.49 3.57
N PHE A 427 14.45 -11.49 3.45
CA PHE A 427 13.78 -11.74 2.18
C PHE A 427 14.17 -10.73 1.10
N ARG A 428 14.13 -9.43 1.44
CA ARG A 428 14.55 -8.37 0.51
C ARG A 428 16.01 -8.52 0.07
N LYS A 429 16.90 -8.83 1.00
CA LYS A 429 18.32 -9.09 0.68
C LYS A 429 18.47 -10.29 -0.25
N THR A 430 17.69 -11.35 -0.04
CA THR A 430 17.71 -12.54 -0.89
C THR A 430 17.21 -12.24 -2.30
N ILE A 431 16.04 -11.60 -2.44
CA ILE A 431 15.42 -11.31 -3.74
C ILE A 431 16.19 -10.26 -4.56
N ASN A 432 16.84 -9.29 -3.89
CA ASN A 432 17.65 -8.27 -4.56
C ASN A 432 19.14 -8.66 -4.68
N GLY A 433 19.49 -9.84 -4.20
CA GLY A 433 20.84 -10.40 -4.37
C GLY A 433 21.04 -11.02 -5.75
N ASN A 434 22.21 -11.65 -5.96
CA ASN A 434 22.59 -12.31 -7.21
C ASN A 434 22.74 -13.83 -7.03
N ASP A 435 22.27 -14.38 -5.92
CA ASP A 435 22.46 -15.79 -5.55
C ASP A 435 21.09 -16.45 -5.31
N PRO A 436 20.57 -17.21 -6.29
CA PRO A 436 19.27 -17.86 -6.18
C PRO A 436 19.25 -19.01 -5.15
N ASP A 437 20.40 -19.58 -4.78
CA ASP A 437 20.47 -20.67 -3.80
C ASP A 437 20.25 -20.18 -2.36
N LYS A 438 20.45 -18.89 -2.11
CA LYS A 438 20.04 -18.27 -0.84
C LYS A 438 18.55 -18.31 -0.62
N LEU A 439 17.75 -18.32 -1.69
CA LEU A 439 16.30 -18.42 -1.59
C LEU A 439 15.87 -19.78 -1.03
N ASP A 440 16.48 -20.88 -1.46
CA ASP A 440 16.15 -22.22 -0.95
C ASP A 440 16.39 -22.30 0.56
N ARG A 441 17.55 -21.81 1.01
CA ARG A 441 17.88 -21.76 2.44
C ARG A 441 16.89 -20.90 3.23
N TRP A 442 16.55 -19.74 2.70
CA TRP A 442 15.57 -18.84 3.29
C TRP A 442 14.18 -19.49 3.38
N VAL A 443 13.74 -20.17 2.32
CA VAL A 443 12.45 -20.86 2.28
C VAL A 443 12.41 -22.04 3.27
N ILE A 444 13.50 -22.79 3.40
CA ILE A 444 13.60 -23.89 4.38
C ILE A 444 13.48 -23.33 5.81
N GLU A 445 14.28 -22.32 6.14
CA GLU A 445 14.31 -21.67 7.44
C GLU A 445 12.92 -21.17 7.86
N TYR A 446 12.31 -20.33 7.03
CA TYR A 446 11.03 -19.71 7.40
C TYR A 446 9.81 -20.61 7.20
N SER A 447 9.90 -21.67 6.42
CA SER A 447 8.83 -22.70 6.36
C SER A 447 8.66 -23.45 7.68
N ALA A 448 9.70 -23.49 8.52
CA ALA A 448 9.71 -24.09 9.86
C ALA A 448 9.45 -23.06 10.97
N SER A 449 9.21 -21.79 10.64
CA SER A 449 8.93 -20.74 11.61
C SER A 449 7.71 -21.07 12.47
N HIS A 450 7.78 -20.75 13.77
CA HIS A 450 6.66 -20.82 14.70
C HIS A 450 5.57 -19.78 14.39
N MET A 451 5.92 -18.74 13.65
CA MET A 451 5.00 -17.70 13.19
C MET A 451 4.23 -18.17 11.95
N LYS A 452 2.93 -18.45 12.12
CA LYS A 452 2.08 -19.10 11.11
C LYS A 452 2.07 -18.38 9.76
N GLU A 453 1.94 -17.05 9.77
CA GLU A 453 1.86 -16.28 8.52
C GLU A 453 3.18 -16.23 7.77
N LEU A 454 4.31 -16.16 8.48
CA LEU A 454 5.64 -16.23 7.89
C LEU A 454 5.90 -17.59 7.25
N ALA A 455 5.56 -18.65 7.97
CA ALA A 455 5.66 -20.01 7.46
C ALA A 455 4.75 -20.24 6.24
N SER A 456 3.55 -19.68 6.25
CA SER A 456 2.60 -19.75 5.13
C SER A 456 3.17 -19.08 3.87
N PHE A 457 3.73 -17.88 4.02
CA PHE A 457 4.38 -17.19 2.90
C PHE A 457 5.55 -18.00 2.33
N ALA A 458 6.45 -18.46 3.19
CA ALA A 458 7.62 -19.25 2.75
C ALA A 458 7.21 -20.56 2.05
N LYS A 459 6.22 -21.28 2.59
CA LYS A 459 5.64 -22.47 1.95
C LYS A 459 4.98 -22.15 0.61
N GLY A 460 4.30 -21.00 0.53
CA GLY A 460 3.69 -20.53 -0.71
C GLY A 460 4.70 -20.25 -1.82
N LEU A 461 5.94 -19.88 -1.49
CA LEU A 461 7.00 -19.69 -2.50
C LEU A 461 7.43 -20.99 -3.16
N LYS A 462 7.35 -22.14 -2.46
CA LYS A 462 7.73 -23.46 -3.01
C LYS A 462 6.92 -23.84 -4.24
N ALA A 463 5.65 -23.43 -4.31
CA ALA A 463 4.77 -23.77 -5.44
C ALA A 463 5.21 -23.09 -6.76
N ASP A 464 6.04 -22.04 -6.68
CA ASP A 464 6.46 -21.24 -7.82
C ASP A 464 7.97 -20.91 -7.73
N ILE A 465 8.74 -21.79 -7.11
CA ILE A 465 10.14 -21.51 -6.73
C ILE A 465 11.03 -21.20 -7.93
N ALA A 466 10.79 -21.83 -9.08
CA ALA A 466 11.56 -21.60 -10.29
C ALA A 466 11.38 -20.15 -10.78
N ALA A 467 10.16 -19.66 -10.88
CA ALA A 467 9.89 -18.28 -11.29
C ALA A 467 10.41 -17.25 -10.28
N VAL A 468 10.41 -17.58 -8.98
CA VAL A 468 10.99 -16.72 -7.94
C VAL A 468 12.54 -16.71 -8.01
N LYS A 469 13.19 -17.83 -8.31
CA LYS A 469 14.64 -17.88 -8.59
C LYS A 469 14.98 -17.10 -9.85
N ASN A 470 14.18 -17.24 -10.89
CA ASN A 470 14.36 -16.49 -12.12
C ASN A 470 14.24 -14.98 -11.90
N ALA A 471 13.41 -14.53 -10.94
CA ALA A 471 13.37 -13.12 -10.55
C ALA A 471 14.73 -12.61 -10.00
N ILE A 472 15.55 -13.47 -9.41
CA ILE A 472 16.91 -13.11 -8.95
C ILE A 472 17.89 -13.05 -10.12
N ILE A 473 17.75 -13.99 -11.07
CA ILE A 473 18.68 -14.19 -12.21
C ILE A 473 18.44 -13.18 -13.33
N TYR A 474 17.17 -13.00 -13.70
CA TYR A 474 16.78 -12.13 -14.82
C TYR A 474 16.54 -10.71 -14.36
N ASP A 475 17.12 -9.75 -15.10
CA ASP A 475 16.77 -8.33 -14.94
C ASP A 475 15.47 -8.03 -15.70
N LEU A 476 14.37 -8.59 -15.22
CA LEU A 476 13.03 -8.42 -15.76
C LEU A 476 12.09 -7.96 -14.67
N THR A 477 11.51 -6.77 -14.85
CA THR A 477 10.58 -6.19 -13.89
C THR A 477 9.23 -5.88 -14.54
N ASN A 478 8.15 -5.99 -13.79
CA ASN A 478 6.81 -5.58 -14.24
C ASN A 478 6.54 -4.08 -14.07
N GLY A 479 7.55 -3.27 -13.69
CA GLY A 479 7.41 -1.82 -13.59
C GLY A 479 6.84 -1.15 -14.84
N PRO A 480 7.29 -1.50 -16.06
CA PRO A 480 6.70 -0.99 -17.30
C PRO A 480 5.22 -1.35 -17.47
N VAL A 481 4.81 -2.57 -17.09
CA VAL A 481 3.40 -2.99 -17.12
C VAL A 481 2.55 -2.17 -16.17
N GLU A 482 3.05 -1.91 -14.96
CA GLU A 482 2.36 -1.06 -13.99
C GLU A 482 2.16 0.35 -14.52
N GLY A 483 3.20 0.92 -15.17
CA GLY A 483 3.12 2.19 -15.87
C GLY A 483 2.04 2.20 -16.96
N MET A 484 2.01 1.14 -17.79
CA MET A 484 0.99 0.99 -18.83
C MET A 484 -0.41 0.77 -18.25
N ASN A 485 -0.56 0.01 -17.17
CA ASN A 485 -1.82 -0.14 -16.46
C ASN A 485 -2.34 1.19 -15.88
N ASN A 486 -1.46 2.05 -15.38
CA ASN A 486 -1.83 3.39 -14.91
C ASN A 486 -2.29 4.29 -16.07
N ARG A 487 -1.61 4.22 -17.21
CA ARG A 487 -2.02 4.92 -18.44
C ARG A 487 -3.38 4.42 -18.94
N LEU A 488 -3.60 3.12 -18.97
CA LEU A 488 -4.88 2.51 -19.33
C LEU A 488 -6.01 3.00 -18.42
N LYS A 489 -5.78 3.06 -17.11
CA LYS A 489 -6.73 3.61 -16.14
C LYS A 489 -7.04 5.10 -16.41
N ALA A 490 -6.03 5.89 -16.75
CA ALA A 490 -6.21 7.31 -17.11
C ALA A 490 -7.03 7.47 -18.39
N LEU A 491 -6.73 6.70 -19.44
CA LEU A 491 -7.51 6.68 -20.69
C LEU A 491 -8.96 6.29 -20.45
N LYS A 492 -9.21 5.24 -19.68
CA LYS A 492 -10.59 4.82 -19.31
C LYS A 492 -11.35 5.94 -18.59
N ARG A 493 -10.72 6.61 -17.63
CA ARG A 493 -11.34 7.74 -16.91
C ARG A 493 -11.67 8.89 -17.87
N SER A 494 -10.77 9.21 -18.80
CA SER A 494 -11.00 10.29 -19.78
C SER A 494 -12.17 10.01 -20.73
N MET A 495 -12.53 8.73 -20.90
CA MET A 495 -13.65 8.25 -21.71
C MET A 495 -14.87 7.83 -20.89
N TYR A 496 -14.92 8.19 -19.62
CA TYR A 496 -16.04 7.89 -18.69
C TYR A 496 -16.40 6.40 -18.60
N GLY A 497 -15.40 5.51 -18.78
CA GLY A 497 -15.60 4.06 -18.74
C GLY A 497 -16.35 3.44 -19.92
N ARG A 498 -16.64 4.22 -20.98
CA ARG A 498 -17.44 3.78 -22.15
C ARG A 498 -16.61 3.17 -23.28
N ALA A 499 -15.28 3.16 -23.17
CA ALA A 499 -14.42 2.59 -24.20
C ALA A 499 -14.43 1.06 -24.13
N GLY A 500 -14.76 0.41 -25.25
CA GLY A 500 -14.56 -1.03 -25.41
C GLY A 500 -13.09 -1.40 -25.59
N ASN A 501 -12.79 -2.70 -25.48
CA ASN A 501 -11.42 -3.23 -25.54
C ASN A 501 -10.66 -2.82 -26.81
N ARG A 502 -11.30 -2.93 -27.99
CA ARG A 502 -10.72 -2.53 -29.27
C ARG A 502 -10.21 -1.08 -29.26
N LEU A 503 -11.02 -0.14 -28.77
CA LEU A 503 -10.64 1.27 -28.72
C LEU A 503 -9.50 1.52 -27.73
N LEU A 504 -9.52 0.85 -26.57
CA LEU A 504 -8.43 0.91 -25.60
C LEU A 504 -7.14 0.37 -26.21
N MET A 505 -7.21 -0.77 -26.89
CA MET A 505 -6.08 -1.40 -27.58
C MET A 505 -5.44 -0.45 -28.59
N ILE A 506 -6.23 0.12 -29.50
CA ILE A 506 -5.77 1.10 -30.49
C ILE A 506 -5.03 2.25 -29.81
N LYS A 507 -5.63 2.83 -28.77
CA LYS A 507 -5.04 3.94 -28.03
C LYS A 507 -3.75 3.56 -27.30
N MET A 508 -3.68 2.37 -26.76
CA MET A 508 -2.48 1.90 -26.03
C MET A 508 -1.31 1.60 -26.97
N ILE A 509 -1.59 1.00 -28.14
CA ILE A 509 -0.56 0.64 -29.13
C ILE A 509 0.00 1.86 -29.83
N HIS A 510 -0.87 2.79 -30.25
CA HIS A 510 -0.48 3.94 -31.06
C HIS A 510 -0.10 5.18 -30.25
N ALA A 511 -0.30 5.16 -28.93
CA ALA A 511 0.14 6.22 -28.07
C ALA A 511 1.68 6.25 -28.00
N LYS A 512 2.27 7.45 -28.05
CA LYS A 512 3.70 7.57 -27.81
C LYS A 512 4.02 7.10 -26.40
N THR A 513 4.87 6.09 -26.28
CA THR A 513 5.61 5.80 -25.04
C THR A 513 6.54 6.97 -24.82
N GLY A 514 6.29 7.76 -23.79
CA GLY A 514 7.11 8.93 -23.42
C GLY A 514 8.52 8.54 -23.03
#